data_c67722b9a625abbb39c10526fea34a2f
#
_entry.id   c67722b9a625abbb39c10526fea34a2f
#
_cell.length_a   1.000
_cell.length_b   1.000
_cell.length_c   1.000
_cell.angle_alpha   90.00
_cell.angle_beta   90.00
_cell.angle_gamma   90.00
#
_symmetry.space_group_name_H-M   'P 1'
#
loop_
_entity.id
_entity.type
_entity.pdbx_description
1 polymer ?
#
loop_
_entity_poly.entity_id
_entity_poly.type
_entity_poly.pdbx_seq_one_letter_code
_entity_poly.pdbx_strand_id
1 'polypeptide(L)'
;MKKIAFYIFVILVNTTFAQIGGTKVFRFLDLQIPARSAALGGATNAIWDDDVNLSYNNPALLNPSMAKQLAFNYVNYVADLNYGNFMYAQQIKKHFTFGAGLQYFNYGKFDGRDEYDEKTGTFKAADYSLNLSIAKPLNADSTLSIGATLKTIYSHYESYYSLGSAVDVGLTYHNKKNFTITLLAKNYGKQWRTYTGSGDKEKLPSNFQIGISKKVAKAPFRLILLYDQLLKWDLTYVNPQVQNDNIDPFTNKPVVKTKKEIRNDNFRKGLDKFGRHIVIGTEIILTKNFNIRIAYNFKTGKEMALPDKKSASGLSVGFGLKIYKFHLNYGFSKYALTGNAHTFGITTNFNYFSKK
;
A
#
# COMPACT_ATOMS: atom_id res chain seq x y z
N MET A 1 5.38 -26.62 -35.92
CA MET A 1 6.18 -25.99 -34.85
C MET A 1 6.68 -24.58 -35.21
N LYS A 2 7.24 -24.29 -36.39
CA LYS A 2 7.72 -22.94 -36.79
C LYS A 2 6.62 -21.85 -36.82
N LYS A 3 5.37 -22.21 -37.18
CA LYS A 3 4.24 -21.25 -37.20
C LYS A 3 3.74 -20.90 -35.78
N ILE A 4 3.78 -21.82 -34.83
CA ILE A 4 3.41 -21.58 -33.42
C ILE A 4 4.42 -20.65 -32.74
N ALA A 5 5.72 -20.84 -32.99
CA ALA A 5 6.77 -19.97 -32.49
C ALA A 5 6.65 -18.53 -33.04
N PHE A 6 6.19 -18.34 -34.27
CA PHE A 6 5.93 -17.03 -34.86
C PHE A 6 4.75 -16.31 -34.19
N TYR A 7 3.65 -17.03 -33.88
CA TYR A 7 2.52 -16.44 -33.16
C TYR A 7 2.84 -16.10 -31.70
N ILE A 8 3.68 -16.89 -31.04
CA ILE A 8 4.18 -16.57 -29.67
C ILE A 8 5.08 -15.33 -29.70
N PHE A 9 5.90 -15.16 -30.74
CA PHE A 9 6.75 -13.97 -30.89
C PHE A 9 5.96 -12.68 -31.16
N VAL A 10 4.84 -12.75 -31.90
CA VAL A 10 3.96 -11.60 -32.17
C VAL A 10 3.20 -11.12 -30.92
N ILE A 11 2.93 -12.03 -29.97
CA ILE A 11 2.28 -11.67 -28.68
C ILE A 11 3.24 -10.94 -27.74
N LEU A 12 4.54 -10.99 -27.98
CA LEU A 12 5.58 -10.31 -27.17
C LEU A 12 5.90 -8.88 -27.62
N VAL A 13 5.13 -8.27 -28.52
CA VAL A 13 5.25 -6.85 -28.83
C VAL A 13 4.74 -6.04 -27.64
N ASN A 14 5.62 -5.82 -26.66
CA ASN A 14 5.39 -4.89 -25.58
C ASN A 14 5.32 -3.47 -26.14
N THR A 15 4.14 -2.90 -26.19
CA THR A 15 3.97 -1.46 -26.41
C THR A 15 4.57 -0.74 -25.20
N THR A 16 5.71 -0.10 -25.41
CA THR A 16 6.32 0.77 -24.41
C THR A 16 5.47 2.02 -24.28
N PHE A 17 4.60 2.04 -23.26
CA PHE A 17 3.92 3.28 -22.86
C PHE A 17 4.92 4.09 -22.02
N ALA A 18 5.29 5.27 -22.50
CA ALA A 18 5.98 6.27 -21.70
C ALA A 18 5.12 6.56 -20.46
N GLN A 19 5.71 6.50 -19.26
CA GLN A 19 5.00 6.81 -18.03
C GLN A 19 4.77 8.32 -17.96
N ILE A 20 3.58 8.75 -18.38
CA ILE A 20 3.10 10.10 -18.13
C ILE A 20 2.59 10.11 -16.67
N GLY A 21 3.08 11.06 -15.85
CA GLY A 21 2.54 11.28 -14.50
C GLY A 21 1.03 11.54 -14.59
N GLY A 22 0.27 11.07 -13.60
CA GLY A 22 -1.18 11.31 -13.55
C GLY A 22 -2.05 10.28 -14.29
N THR A 23 -1.52 9.11 -14.65
CA THR A 23 -2.28 8.07 -15.39
C THR A 23 -3.29 7.30 -14.56
N LYS A 24 -3.40 7.54 -13.25
CA LYS A 24 -4.29 6.80 -12.34
C LYS A 24 -5.05 7.75 -11.42
N VAL A 25 -6.36 7.56 -11.38
CA VAL A 25 -7.27 8.26 -10.46
C VAL A 25 -7.32 7.57 -9.09
N PHE A 26 -7.78 8.25 -8.06
CA PHE A 26 -7.98 7.75 -6.69
C PHE A 26 -6.72 7.14 -6.06
N ARG A 27 -5.56 7.80 -6.26
CA ARG A 27 -4.26 7.34 -5.73
C ARG A 27 -4.23 7.22 -4.20
N PHE A 28 -5.13 7.87 -3.49
CA PHE A 28 -5.27 7.78 -2.03
C PHE A 28 -5.58 6.34 -1.54
N LEU A 29 -6.10 5.46 -2.41
CA LEU A 29 -6.33 4.04 -2.11
C LEU A 29 -5.02 3.24 -1.88
N ASP A 30 -3.87 3.75 -2.34
CA ASP A 30 -2.56 3.11 -2.14
C ASP A 30 -1.90 3.50 -0.81
N LEU A 31 -2.46 4.46 -0.07
CA LEU A 31 -1.88 4.96 1.17
C LEU A 31 -1.95 3.94 2.31
N GLN A 32 -0.90 3.92 3.11
CA GLN A 32 -0.80 3.07 4.30
C GLN A 32 -1.36 3.82 5.51
N ILE A 33 -2.64 3.57 5.86
CA ILE A 33 -3.33 4.32 6.92
C ILE A 33 -3.20 3.67 8.29
N PRO A 34 -3.41 2.34 8.48
CA PRO A 34 -3.24 1.75 9.80
C PRO A 34 -1.81 1.92 10.31
N ALA A 35 -1.66 2.38 11.55
CA ALA A 35 -0.36 2.68 12.17
C ALA A 35 0.60 1.48 12.13
N ARG A 36 0.07 0.26 12.30
CA ARG A 36 0.84 -0.97 12.17
C ARG A 36 1.34 -1.18 10.73
N SER A 37 0.51 -0.88 9.74
CA SER A 37 0.89 -0.97 8.33
C SER A 37 1.94 0.07 7.96
N ALA A 38 1.78 1.30 8.41
CA ALA A 38 2.76 2.36 8.21
C ALA A 38 4.12 1.97 8.81
N ALA A 39 4.15 1.48 10.06
CA ALA A 39 5.37 1.03 10.73
C ALA A 39 6.07 -0.15 10.04
N LEU A 40 5.35 -0.94 9.25
CA LEU A 40 5.84 -2.08 8.49
C LEU A 40 5.99 -1.78 6.98
N GLY A 41 6.01 -0.50 6.58
CA GLY A 41 6.20 -0.08 5.19
C GLY A 41 5.13 -0.61 4.22
N GLY A 42 3.95 -1.01 4.74
CA GLY A 42 2.87 -1.63 3.99
C GLY A 42 2.85 -3.17 4.02
N ALA A 43 3.86 -3.83 4.56
CA ALA A 43 3.99 -5.29 4.52
C ALA A 43 3.15 -5.99 5.60
N THR A 44 1.83 -5.76 5.63
CA THR A 44 0.93 -6.38 6.62
C THR A 44 -0.06 -7.37 6.02
N ASN A 45 -0.06 -7.55 4.71
CA ASN A 45 -1.03 -8.37 3.98
C ASN A 45 -0.95 -9.89 4.25
N ALA A 46 0.09 -10.36 4.94
CA ALA A 46 0.27 -11.77 5.32
C ALA A 46 0.42 -11.98 6.83
N ILE A 47 0.00 -11.03 7.67
CA ILE A 47 0.02 -11.19 9.12
C ILE A 47 -1.33 -11.77 9.57
N TRP A 48 -1.31 -12.96 10.17
CA TRP A 48 -2.50 -13.59 10.73
C TRP A 48 -2.52 -13.42 12.25
N ASP A 49 -3.38 -12.56 12.76
CA ASP A 49 -3.68 -12.36 14.18
C ASP A 49 -5.07 -11.70 14.39
N ASP A 50 -5.33 -11.11 15.56
CA ASP A 50 -6.61 -10.56 15.98
C ASP A 50 -6.78 -9.05 15.73
N ASP A 51 -5.87 -8.38 15.01
CA ASP A 51 -5.92 -6.94 14.75
C ASP A 51 -6.82 -6.60 13.56
N VAL A 52 -7.97 -5.96 13.79
CA VAL A 52 -8.93 -5.58 12.74
C VAL A 52 -8.32 -4.68 11.65
N ASN A 53 -7.27 -3.92 11.96
CA ASN A 53 -6.57 -3.07 11.01
C ASN A 53 -5.94 -3.87 9.84
N LEU A 54 -5.64 -5.14 10.02
CA LEU A 54 -5.07 -6.00 8.98
C LEU A 54 -6.06 -6.22 7.84
N SER A 55 -7.36 -6.25 8.13
CA SER A 55 -8.41 -6.43 7.12
C SER A 55 -8.51 -5.25 6.15
N TYR A 56 -8.02 -4.07 6.51
CA TYR A 56 -7.91 -2.92 5.61
C TYR A 56 -6.98 -3.20 4.43
N ASN A 57 -5.86 -3.88 4.69
CA ASN A 57 -4.90 -4.21 3.64
C ASN A 57 -5.24 -5.50 2.90
N ASN A 58 -5.85 -6.49 3.58
CA ASN A 58 -6.19 -7.77 3.00
C ASN A 58 -7.48 -8.33 3.64
N PRO A 59 -8.58 -8.38 2.90
CA PRO A 59 -9.85 -8.90 3.44
C PRO A 59 -9.78 -10.37 3.88
N ALA A 60 -8.90 -11.18 3.30
CA ALA A 60 -8.77 -12.60 3.68
C ALA A 60 -8.15 -12.83 5.07
N LEU A 61 -7.62 -11.77 5.71
CA LEU A 61 -7.13 -11.81 7.09
C LEU A 61 -8.26 -11.60 8.11
N LEU A 62 -9.42 -11.11 7.66
CA LEU A 62 -10.58 -10.90 8.51
C LEU A 62 -11.05 -12.23 9.09
N ASN A 63 -11.08 -12.32 10.42
CA ASN A 63 -11.34 -13.57 11.12
C ASN A 63 -12.20 -13.34 12.38
N PRO A 64 -12.80 -14.40 12.97
CA PRO A 64 -13.69 -14.28 14.11
C PRO A 64 -13.09 -13.63 15.36
N SER A 65 -11.77 -13.68 15.57
CA SER A 65 -11.11 -13.04 16.72
C SER A 65 -11.13 -11.50 16.66
N MET A 66 -11.36 -10.95 15.48
CA MET A 66 -11.55 -9.52 15.25
C MET A 66 -12.97 -9.03 15.55
N ALA A 67 -13.91 -9.95 15.87
CA ALA A 67 -15.31 -9.58 16.09
C ALA A 67 -15.47 -8.56 17.22
N LYS A 68 -16.32 -7.54 16.98
CA LYS A 68 -16.61 -6.41 17.87
C LYS A 68 -15.39 -5.52 18.14
N GLN A 69 -14.33 -5.62 17.34
CA GLN A 69 -13.23 -4.66 17.38
C GLN A 69 -13.57 -3.41 16.60
N LEU A 70 -13.12 -2.30 17.15
CA LEU A 70 -13.21 -0.97 16.61
C LEU A 70 -11.81 -0.38 16.55
N ALA A 71 -11.41 0.12 15.39
CA ALA A 71 -10.14 0.79 15.23
C ALA A 71 -10.33 2.15 14.57
N PHE A 72 -9.53 3.11 15.01
CA PHE A 72 -9.39 4.43 14.43
C PHE A 72 -7.91 4.70 14.19
N ASN A 73 -7.57 5.19 13.00
CA ASN A 73 -6.21 5.60 12.67
C ASN A 73 -6.22 6.99 12.07
N TYR A 74 -5.23 7.78 12.46
CA TYR A 74 -5.01 9.14 11.98
C TYR A 74 -3.57 9.30 11.53
N VAL A 75 -3.37 9.94 10.39
CA VAL A 75 -2.07 10.21 9.81
C VAL A 75 -1.90 11.71 9.65
N ASN A 76 -0.87 12.24 10.28
CA ASN A 76 -0.35 13.55 10.01
C ASN A 76 0.77 13.43 8.97
N TYR A 77 0.57 14.05 7.82
CA TYR A 77 1.47 13.99 6.67
C TYR A 77 2.06 15.37 6.40
N VAL A 78 2.96 15.47 5.44
CA VAL A 78 3.57 16.75 5.03
C VAL A 78 2.54 17.74 4.51
N ALA A 79 2.84 19.04 4.60
CA ALA A 79 2.03 20.14 4.07
C ALA A 79 0.57 20.14 4.58
N ASP A 80 0.38 19.87 5.88
CA ASP A 80 -0.92 19.85 6.55
C ASP A 80 -1.96 18.87 5.97
N LEU A 81 -1.50 17.94 5.13
CA LEU A 81 -2.33 16.85 4.64
C LEU A 81 -2.63 15.88 5.78
N ASN A 82 -3.90 15.62 6.00
CA ASN A 82 -4.35 14.72 7.06
C ASN A 82 -5.30 13.68 6.50
N TYR A 83 -5.12 12.44 6.91
CA TYR A 83 -6.00 11.37 6.50
C TYR A 83 -6.13 10.30 7.59
N GLY A 84 -7.13 9.48 7.46
CA GLY A 84 -7.36 8.45 8.45
C GLY A 84 -8.37 7.43 8.02
N ASN A 85 -8.59 6.44 8.86
CA ASN A 85 -9.65 5.48 8.67
C ASN A 85 -10.27 5.04 9.99
N PHE A 86 -11.47 4.56 9.85
CA PHE A 86 -12.25 3.88 10.87
C PHE A 86 -12.52 2.46 10.37
N MET A 87 -12.42 1.46 11.25
CA MET A 87 -12.66 0.06 10.93
C MET A 87 -13.44 -0.62 12.03
N TYR A 88 -14.42 -1.42 11.67
CA TYR A 88 -15.19 -2.27 12.56
C TYR A 88 -15.31 -3.67 11.97
N ALA A 89 -15.26 -4.69 12.84
CA ALA A 89 -15.48 -6.08 12.42
C ALA A 89 -16.55 -6.76 13.27
N GLN A 90 -17.35 -7.60 12.62
CA GLN A 90 -18.41 -8.37 13.26
C GLN A 90 -18.50 -9.78 12.66
N GLN A 91 -18.58 -10.78 13.51
CA GLN A 91 -18.95 -12.13 13.09
C GLN A 91 -20.47 -12.21 12.92
N ILE A 92 -20.95 -12.51 11.72
CA ILE A 92 -22.40 -12.57 11.42
C ILE A 92 -22.91 -14.00 11.57
N LYS A 93 -22.16 -14.97 11.05
CA LYS A 93 -22.48 -16.42 11.12
C LYS A 93 -21.22 -17.18 11.45
N LYS A 94 -21.36 -18.45 11.84
CA LYS A 94 -20.24 -19.33 12.26
C LYS A 94 -19.03 -19.28 11.33
N HIS A 95 -19.25 -19.03 10.03
CA HIS A 95 -18.20 -19.06 9.02
C HIS A 95 -17.94 -17.73 8.30
N PHE A 96 -18.65 -16.66 8.67
CA PHE A 96 -18.52 -15.37 8.00
C PHE A 96 -18.18 -14.27 9.00
N THR A 97 -17.10 -13.58 8.72
CA THR A 97 -16.73 -12.34 9.39
C THR A 97 -16.89 -11.18 8.43
N PHE A 98 -17.61 -10.16 8.88
CA PHE A 98 -17.86 -8.95 8.13
C PHE A 98 -17.01 -7.82 8.69
N GLY A 99 -16.53 -6.93 7.81
CA GLY A 99 -15.83 -5.71 8.17
C GLY A 99 -16.43 -4.51 7.46
N ALA A 100 -16.51 -3.39 8.15
CA ALA A 100 -16.89 -2.12 7.56
C ALA A 100 -15.85 -1.07 7.94
N GLY A 101 -15.47 -0.22 6.98
CA GLY A 101 -14.50 0.83 7.20
C GLY A 101 -14.79 2.06 6.36
N LEU A 102 -14.42 3.21 6.87
CA LEU A 102 -14.45 4.48 6.15
C LEU A 102 -13.03 5.05 6.13
N GLN A 103 -12.55 5.37 4.94
CA GLN A 103 -11.30 6.07 4.72
C GLN A 103 -11.62 7.51 4.31
N TYR A 104 -10.89 8.45 4.89
CA TYR A 104 -11.00 9.87 4.61
C TYR A 104 -9.61 10.47 4.37
N PHE A 105 -9.48 11.23 3.30
CA PHE A 105 -8.28 12.00 2.99
C PHE A 105 -8.67 13.48 2.82
N ASN A 106 -8.03 14.35 3.58
CA ASN A 106 -8.22 15.79 3.55
C ASN A 106 -6.97 16.47 2.97
N TYR A 107 -7.13 17.15 1.87
CA TYR A 107 -6.06 17.89 1.21
C TYR A 107 -5.85 19.30 1.79
N GLY A 108 -6.67 19.71 2.77
CA GLY A 108 -6.61 21.05 3.36
C GLY A 108 -7.46 22.08 2.60
N LYS A 109 -7.07 23.32 2.76
CA LYS A 109 -7.67 24.49 2.09
C LYS A 109 -6.69 25.06 1.09
N PHE A 110 -7.19 25.47 -0.05
CA PHE A 110 -6.43 26.09 -1.13
C PHE A 110 -6.95 27.50 -1.37
N ASP A 111 -6.06 28.44 -1.62
CA ASP A 111 -6.44 29.78 -2.10
C ASP A 111 -6.79 29.65 -3.60
N GLY A 112 -8.01 30.02 -3.94
CA GLY A 112 -8.43 30.20 -5.33
C GLY A 112 -7.81 31.50 -5.86
N ARG A 113 -7.33 31.47 -7.11
CA ARG A 113 -6.76 32.63 -7.79
C ARG A 113 -7.30 32.69 -9.22
N ASP A 114 -7.49 33.87 -9.74
CA ASP A 114 -7.83 34.12 -11.13
C ASP A 114 -6.58 34.20 -12.03
N GLU A 115 -6.79 34.53 -13.29
CA GLU A 115 -5.73 34.67 -14.29
C GLU A 115 -4.76 35.85 -14.01
N TYR A 116 -5.12 36.75 -13.12
CA TYR A 116 -4.31 37.92 -12.68
C TYR A 116 -3.64 37.69 -11.33
N ASP A 117 -3.69 36.42 -10.79
CA ASP A 117 -3.19 36.03 -9.47
C ASP A 117 -3.94 36.70 -8.29
N GLU A 118 -5.13 37.27 -8.52
CA GLU A 118 -5.98 37.81 -7.48
C GLU A 118 -6.73 36.68 -6.75
N LYS A 119 -6.87 36.85 -5.41
CA LYS A 119 -7.58 35.85 -4.60
C LYS A 119 -9.08 35.88 -4.88
N THR A 120 -9.63 34.76 -5.37
CA THR A 120 -11.08 34.58 -5.64
C THR A 120 -11.82 33.90 -4.50
N GLY A 121 -11.11 33.44 -3.46
CA GLY A 121 -11.69 32.74 -2.31
C GLY A 121 -10.85 31.57 -1.85
N THR A 122 -11.47 30.63 -1.12
CA THR A 122 -10.81 29.38 -0.69
C THR A 122 -11.68 28.19 -1.05
N PHE A 123 -11.05 27.10 -1.49
CA PHE A 123 -11.74 25.84 -1.74
C PHE A 123 -11.11 24.68 -0.96
N LYS A 124 -11.83 23.57 -0.88
CA LYS A 124 -11.41 22.35 -0.19
C LYS A 124 -11.38 21.19 -1.18
N ALA A 125 -10.52 20.22 -0.88
CA ALA A 125 -10.46 18.95 -1.58
C ALA A 125 -10.45 17.81 -0.59
N ALA A 126 -11.17 16.72 -0.89
CA ALA A 126 -11.18 15.52 -0.05
C ALA A 126 -11.59 14.28 -0.84
N ASP A 127 -11.07 13.14 -0.39
CA ASP A 127 -11.41 11.81 -0.88
C ASP A 127 -12.01 10.95 0.22
N TYR A 128 -12.97 10.14 -0.16
CA TYR A 128 -13.66 9.20 0.72
C TYR A 128 -13.72 7.82 0.08
N SER A 129 -13.55 6.78 0.89
CA SER A 129 -13.83 5.40 0.46
C SER A 129 -14.57 4.66 1.56
N LEU A 130 -15.79 4.20 1.26
CA LEU A 130 -16.53 3.25 2.09
C LEU A 130 -16.13 1.84 1.69
N ASN A 131 -15.60 1.06 2.64
CA ASN A 131 -15.08 -0.28 2.44
C ASN A 131 -15.94 -1.29 3.18
N LEU A 132 -16.55 -2.22 2.45
CA LEU A 132 -17.35 -3.32 3.01
C LEU A 132 -16.64 -4.63 2.71
N SER A 133 -16.22 -5.33 3.74
CA SER A 133 -15.39 -6.53 3.63
C SER A 133 -16.14 -7.76 4.16
N ILE A 134 -15.90 -8.89 3.54
CA ILE A 134 -16.38 -10.19 4.01
C ILE A 134 -15.28 -11.23 3.83
N ALA A 135 -15.14 -12.12 4.81
CA ALA A 135 -14.23 -13.26 4.72
C ALA A 135 -14.85 -14.52 5.30
N LYS A 136 -14.35 -15.66 4.78
CA LYS A 136 -14.70 -17.00 5.30
C LYS A 136 -13.51 -17.94 5.19
N PRO A 137 -13.38 -18.92 6.10
CA PRO A 137 -12.51 -20.08 5.89
C PRO A 137 -13.03 -20.96 4.76
N LEU A 138 -12.12 -21.55 3.99
CA LEU A 138 -12.44 -22.46 2.90
C LEU A 138 -12.37 -23.94 3.32
N ASN A 139 -11.65 -24.24 4.42
CA ASN A 139 -11.49 -25.58 4.95
C ASN A 139 -11.91 -25.67 6.43
N ALA A 140 -12.17 -26.89 6.90
CA ALA A 140 -12.62 -27.15 8.27
C ALA A 140 -11.61 -26.67 9.33
N ASP A 141 -10.32 -26.79 9.07
CA ASP A 141 -9.24 -26.37 9.96
C ASP A 141 -9.01 -24.85 9.96
N SER A 142 -9.77 -24.11 9.15
CA SER A 142 -9.67 -22.65 8.99
C SER A 142 -8.26 -22.16 8.63
N THR A 143 -7.42 -23.02 8.03
CA THR A 143 -6.06 -22.68 7.62
C THR A 143 -6.00 -21.97 6.28
N LEU A 144 -7.04 -22.09 5.46
CA LEU A 144 -7.19 -21.37 4.19
C LEU A 144 -8.41 -20.47 4.25
N SER A 145 -8.25 -19.19 4.02
CA SER A 145 -9.33 -18.21 4.03
C SER A 145 -9.35 -17.39 2.74
N ILE A 146 -10.55 -17.02 2.32
CA ILE A 146 -10.81 -16.09 1.22
C ILE A 146 -11.57 -14.89 1.77
N GLY A 147 -11.26 -13.71 1.24
CA GLY A 147 -12.00 -12.50 1.57
C GLY A 147 -12.12 -11.57 0.39
N ALA A 148 -13.14 -10.74 0.42
CA ALA A 148 -13.37 -9.69 -0.56
C ALA A 148 -13.76 -8.38 0.13
N THR A 149 -13.34 -7.26 -0.44
CA THR A 149 -13.75 -5.90 -0.04
C THR A 149 -14.34 -5.19 -1.23
N LEU A 150 -15.54 -4.65 -1.08
CA LEU A 150 -16.12 -3.68 -2.01
C LEU A 150 -15.80 -2.27 -1.50
N LYS A 151 -15.23 -1.44 -2.36
CA LYS A 151 -14.90 -0.03 -2.09
C LYS A 151 -15.78 0.86 -2.94
N THR A 152 -16.51 1.78 -2.30
CA THR A 152 -17.26 2.85 -2.97
C THR A 152 -16.50 4.15 -2.73
N ILE A 153 -16.17 4.84 -3.82
CA ILE A 153 -15.22 5.95 -3.83
C ILE A 153 -15.95 7.22 -4.24
N TYR A 154 -15.77 8.27 -3.45
CA TYR A 154 -16.19 9.63 -3.74
C TYR A 154 -15.00 10.57 -3.54
N SER A 155 -14.72 11.37 -4.55
CA SER A 155 -13.63 12.35 -4.55
C SER A 155 -14.14 13.68 -5.02
N HIS A 156 -13.81 14.79 -4.33
CA HIS A 156 -14.19 16.11 -4.75
C HIS A 156 -13.02 17.11 -4.61
N TYR A 157 -12.92 17.98 -5.60
CA TYR A 157 -11.95 19.06 -5.66
C TYR A 157 -12.69 20.32 -6.11
N GLU A 158 -12.83 21.29 -5.18
CA GLU A 158 -13.62 22.50 -5.44
C GLU A 158 -15.08 22.18 -5.82
N SER A 159 -15.49 22.52 -7.05
CA SER A 159 -16.81 22.23 -7.64
C SER A 159 -16.88 20.88 -8.38
N TYR A 160 -15.72 20.25 -8.62
CA TYR A 160 -15.63 19.00 -9.38
C TYR A 160 -15.71 17.79 -8.48
N TYR A 161 -16.38 16.73 -8.93
CA TYR A 161 -16.39 15.46 -8.19
C TYR A 161 -16.32 14.25 -9.12
N SER A 162 -15.75 13.19 -8.58
CA SER A 162 -15.57 11.92 -9.26
C SER A 162 -16.11 10.79 -8.40
N LEU A 163 -16.67 9.77 -9.05
CA LEU A 163 -17.20 8.55 -8.43
C LEU A 163 -16.51 7.33 -9.00
N GLY A 164 -16.29 6.35 -8.16
CA GLY A 164 -15.74 5.07 -8.59
C GLY A 164 -16.08 3.93 -7.65
N SER A 165 -15.75 2.74 -8.07
CA SER A 165 -15.77 1.56 -7.21
C SER A 165 -14.60 0.64 -7.52
N ALA A 166 -14.16 -0.10 -6.50
CA ALA A 166 -13.10 -1.08 -6.62
C ALA A 166 -13.42 -2.31 -5.77
N VAL A 167 -12.79 -3.42 -6.11
CA VAL A 167 -12.85 -4.66 -5.35
C VAL A 167 -11.43 -5.11 -5.01
N ASP A 168 -11.23 -5.53 -3.77
CA ASP A 168 -10.06 -6.29 -3.36
C ASP A 168 -10.48 -7.75 -3.15
N VAL A 169 -9.62 -8.69 -3.55
CA VAL A 169 -9.81 -10.12 -3.30
C VAL A 169 -8.52 -10.70 -2.77
N GLY A 170 -8.60 -11.35 -1.61
CA GLY A 170 -7.48 -12.01 -0.96
C GLY A 170 -7.69 -13.50 -0.77
N LEU A 171 -6.61 -14.25 -0.85
CA LEU A 171 -6.52 -15.66 -0.48
C LEU A 171 -5.34 -15.82 0.47
N THR A 172 -5.59 -16.35 1.67
CA THR A 172 -4.58 -16.48 2.72
C THR A 172 -4.53 -17.90 3.23
N TYR A 173 -3.33 -18.48 3.21
CA TYR A 173 -3.03 -19.73 3.92
C TYR A 173 -2.21 -19.41 5.17
N HIS A 174 -2.62 -19.97 6.30
CA HIS A 174 -1.85 -19.89 7.54
C HIS A 174 -1.82 -21.24 8.25
N ASN A 175 -0.78 -21.52 8.98
CA ASN A 175 -0.65 -22.79 9.69
C ASN A 175 -0.37 -22.59 11.19
N LYS A 176 -0.52 -23.68 11.96
CA LYS A 176 -0.25 -23.72 13.42
C LYS A 176 1.19 -23.38 13.79
N LYS A 177 2.12 -23.42 12.83
CA LYS A 177 3.53 -23.04 13.03
C LYS A 177 3.77 -21.54 12.79
N ASN A 178 2.72 -20.71 12.78
CA ASN A 178 2.78 -19.25 12.55
C ASN A 178 3.46 -18.87 11.22
N PHE A 179 3.26 -19.65 10.18
CA PHE A 179 3.61 -19.32 8.82
C PHE A 179 2.35 -18.88 8.08
N THR A 180 2.42 -17.79 7.37
CA THR A 180 1.31 -17.25 6.56
C THR A 180 1.82 -16.87 5.19
N ILE A 181 1.08 -17.21 4.15
CA ILE A 181 1.28 -16.75 2.78
C ILE A 181 -0.05 -16.25 2.22
N THR A 182 0.01 -15.18 1.45
CA THR A 182 -1.17 -14.50 0.90
C THR A 182 -0.96 -14.15 -0.56
N LEU A 183 -2.02 -14.32 -1.36
CA LEU A 183 -2.21 -13.71 -2.67
C LEU A 183 -3.29 -12.65 -2.55
N LEU A 184 -3.05 -11.46 -3.10
CA LEU A 184 -3.96 -10.34 -2.96
C LEU A 184 -4.02 -9.52 -4.25
N ALA A 185 -5.23 -9.36 -4.77
CA ALA A 185 -5.57 -8.41 -5.82
C ALA A 185 -6.26 -7.19 -5.18
N LYS A 186 -5.73 -5.99 -5.37
CA LYS A 186 -6.24 -4.74 -4.77
C LYS A 186 -6.69 -3.75 -5.82
N ASN A 187 -7.73 -2.98 -5.48
CA ASN A 187 -8.19 -1.82 -6.23
C ASN A 187 -8.56 -2.13 -7.70
N TYR A 188 -9.07 -3.34 -7.96
CA TYR A 188 -9.60 -3.69 -9.28
C TYR A 188 -10.99 -3.10 -9.45
N GLY A 189 -11.13 -2.13 -10.33
CA GLY A 189 -12.39 -1.41 -10.49
C GLY A 189 -12.34 -0.37 -11.59
N LYS A 190 -13.29 0.56 -11.53
CA LYS A 190 -13.40 1.62 -12.53
C LYS A 190 -13.93 2.91 -11.93
N GLN A 191 -13.57 4.01 -12.57
CA GLN A 191 -14.19 5.31 -12.40
C GLN A 191 -15.55 5.31 -13.11
N TRP A 192 -16.60 5.72 -12.41
CA TRP A 192 -17.96 5.80 -12.95
C TRP A 192 -18.23 7.18 -13.55
N ARG A 193 -17.81 8.22 -12.86
CA ARG A 193 -17.90 9.62 -13.25
C ARG A 193 -16.52 10.27 -13.14
N THR A 194 -16.09 10.95 -14.20
CA THR A 194 -14.89 11.80 -14.22
C THR A 194 -15.17 13.11 -13.49
N TYR A 195 -14.15 13.84 -13.09
CA TYR A 195 -14.32 15.13 -12.37
C TYR A 195 -15.10 16.16 -13.18
N THR A 196 -14.87 16.23 -14.48
CA THR A 196 -15.59 17.14 -15.38
C THR A 196 -16.96 16.62 -15.83
N GLY A 197 -17.29 15.37 -15.49
CA GLY A 197 -18.50 14.68 -15.97
C GLY A 197 -18.43 14.19 -17.41
N SER A 198 -17.41 14.55 -18.15
CA SER A 198 -17.13 14.16 -19.54
C SER A 198 -15.66 13.74 -19.67
N GLY A 199 -15.30 13.13 -20.79
CA GLY A 199 -13.94 12.70 -21.08
C GLY A 199 -13.65 11.24 -20.73
N ASP A 200 -12.42 10.81 -21.02
CA ASP A 200 -11.98 9.44 -20.83
C ASP A 200 -11.81 9.09 -19.35
N LYS A 201 -12.28 7.91 -18.98
CA LYS A 201 -12.13 7.38 -17.61
C LYS A 201 -10.73 6.93 -17.37
N GLU A 202 -10.19 7.34 -16.23
CA GLU A 202 -8.85 6.99 -15.80
C GLU A 202 -8.83 5.62 -15.10
N LYS A 203 -7.67 4.95 -15.16
CA LYS A 203 -7.46 3.67 -14.49
C LYS A 203 -7.26 3.85 -12.99
N LEU A 204 -7.82 2.95 -12.19
CA LEU A 204 -7.57 2.88 -10.76
C LEU A 204 -6.16 2.32 -10.47
N PRO A 205 -5.62 2.53 -9.25
CA PRO A 205 -4.32 2.02 -8.83
C PRO A 205 -4.38 0.52 -8.51
N SER A 206 -4.79 -0.30 -9.50
CA SER A 206 -4.85 -1.76 -9.33
C SER A 206 -3.46 -2.35 -9.08
N ASN A 207 -3.41 -3.35 -8.20
CA ASN A 207 -2.19 -3.96 -7.72
C ASN A 207 -2.40 -5.44 -7.41
N PHE A 208 -1.40 -6.27 -7.71
CA PHE A 208 -1.36 -7.67 -7.32
C PHE A 208 -0.13 -7.93 -6.44
N GLN A 209 -0.32 -8.58 -5.30
CA GLN A 209 0.68 -8.72 -4.25
C GLN A 209 0.79 -10.17 -3.77
N ILE A 210 2.00 -10.55 -3.37
CA ILE A 210 2.26 -11.78 -2.60
C ILE A 210 2.90 -11.37 -1.28
N GLY A 211 2.34 -11.85 -0.18
CA GLY A 211 2.88 -11.63 1.16
C GLY A 211 3.28 -12.94 1.82
N ILE A 212 4.36 -12.92 2.58
CA ILE A 212 4.80 -14.04 3.40
C ILE A 212 5.15 -13.52 4.78
N SER A 213 4.73 -14.21 5.82
CA SER A 213 5.20 -13.95 7.17
C SER A 213 5.48 -15.21 7.96
N LYS A 214 6.45 -15.12 8.87
CA LYS A 214 6.83 -16.20 9.78
C LYS A 214 7.17 -15.64 11.15
N LYS A 215 6.44 -16.05 12.17
CA LYS A 215 6.83 -15.84 13.56
C LYS A 215 7.76 -16.97 13.99
N VAL A 216 8.95 -16.64 14.49
CA VAL A 216 9.94 -17.61 14.91
C VAL A 216 9.53 -18.21 16.27
N ALA A 217 9.52 -19.54 16.38
CA ALA A 217 8.93 -20.23 17.54
C ALA A 217 9.65 -19.95 18.87
N LYS A 218 10.98 -19.80 18.84
CA LYS A 218 11.83 -19.63 20.04
C LYS A 218 12.44 -18.22 20.17
N ALA A 219 11.98 -17.27 19.35
CA ALA A 219 12.50 -15.90 19.37
C ALA A 219 11.35 -14.90 19.21
N PRO A 220 11.44 -13.70 19.77
CA PRO A 220 10.37 -12.70 19.74
C PRO A 220 10.23 -12.00 18.38
N PHE A 221 10.58 -12.67 17.28
CA PHE A 221 10.60 -12.07 15.94
C PHE A 221 9.52 -12.65 15.04
N ARG A 222 8.83 -11.75 14.31
CA ARG A 222 8.05 -12.07 13.12
C ARG A 222 8.73 -11.41 11.92
N LEU A 223 9.18 -12.22 10.97
CA LEU A 223 9.73 -11.76 9.71
C LEU A 223 8.60 -11.67 8.68
N ILE A 224 8.63 -10.62 7.87
CA ILE A 224 7.59 -10.32 6.89
C ILE A 224 8.27 -9.92 5.59
N LEU A 225 7.78 -10.48 4.49
CA LEU A 225 8.19 -10.16 3.14
C LEU A 225 6.94 -9.88 2.30
N LEU A 226 6.92 -8.73 1.64
CA LEU A 226 5.91 -8.38 0.65
C LEU A 226 6.57 -8.24 -0.71
N TYR A 227 6.02 -8.93 -1.72
CA TYR A 227 6.28 -8.67 -3.12
C TYR A 227 5.11 -7.86 -3.69
N ASP A 228 5.39 -6.63 -4.07
CA ASP A 228 4.41 -5.64 -4.51
C ASP A 228 4.42 -5.46 -6.03
N GLN A 229 3.30 -5.06 -6.65
CA GLN A 229 3.16 -4.76 -8.08
C GLN A 229 3.56 -5.94 -9.00
N LEU A 230 3.14 -7.18 -8.67
CA LEU A 230 3.54 -8.41 -9.36
C LEU A 230 3.35 -8.38 -10.88
N LEU A 231 2.31 -7.69 -11.37
CA LEU A 231 1.97 -7.66 -12.81
C LEU A 231 2.71 -6.57 -13.60
N LYS A 232 3.48 -5.72 -12.95
CA LYS A 232 4.24 -4.64 -13.59
C LYS A 232 5.72 -4.79 -13.27
N TRP A 233 6.49 -5.42 -14.14
CA TRP A 233 7.91 -5.70 -13.91
C TRP A 233 8.79 -4.45 -13.80
N ASP A 234 8.55 -3.43 -14.62
CA ASP A 234 9.38 -2.22 -14.63
C ASP A 234 8.71 -1.11 -13.81
N LEU A 235 9.23 -0.87 -12.62
CA LEU A 235 8.83 0.23 -11.73
C LEU A 235 9.85 1.37 -11.75
N THR A 236 10.81 1.37 -12.67
CA THR A 236 11.80 2.44 -12.74
C THR A 236 11.20 3.67 -13.41
N TYR A 237 11.57 4.83 -12.89
CA TYR A 237 11.32 6.12 -13.53
C TYR A 237 12.62 6.54 -14.22
N VAL A 238 12.56 6.77 -15.51
CA VAL A 238 13.66 7.34 -16.27
C VAL A 238 13.47 8.85 -16.28
N ASN A 239 14.35 9.57 -15.57
CA ASN A 239 14.35 11.03 -15.63
C ASN A 239 14.85 11.44 -17.03
N PRO A 240 14.04 12.16 -17.85
CA PRO A 240 14.46 12.57 -19.20
C PRO A 240 15.70 13.47 -19.20
N GLN A 241 15.96 14.18 -18.08
CA GLN A 241 17.13 15.07 -17.94
C GLN A 241 18.44 14.31 -17.69
N VAL A 242 18.38 13.03 -17.24
CA VAL A 242 19.56 12.19 -16.94
C VAL A 242 19.97 11.31 -18.13
N GLN A 243 19.31 11.44 -19.29
CA GLN A 243 19.68 10.70 -20.51
C GLN A 243 21.09 11.01 -21.04
N ASN A 244 21.76 12.03 -20.50
CA ASN A 244 23.10 12.46 -20.94
C ASN A 244 24.27 11.74 -20.24
N ASP A 245 24.03 10.82 -19.29
CA ASP A 245 25.09 10.09 -18.56
C ASP A 245 25.92 9.13 -19.47
N ASN A 246 25.51 8.95 -20.71
CA ASN A 246 26.26 8.17 -21.69
C ASN A 246 27.12 9.03 -22.64
N ILE A 247 27.20 10.33 -22.38
CA ILE A 247 28.04 11.25 -23.15
C ILE A 247 29.18 11.70 -22.26
N ASP A 248 30.39 11.50 -22.68
CA ASP A 248 31.58 12.03 -22.01
C ASP A 248 31.52 13.56 -22.00
N PRO A 249 31.50 14.22 -20.85
CA PRO A 249 31.37 15.68 -20.75
C PRO A 249 32.55 16.46 -21.35
N PHE A 250 33.73 15.81 -21.54
CA PHE A 250 34.92 16.44 -22.11
C PHE A 250 34.99 16.27 -23.63
N THR A 251 34.57 15.11 -24.13
CA THR A 251 34.70 14.78 -25.56
C THR A 251 33.41 14.93 -26.34
N ASN A 252 32.29 15.13 -25.64
CA ASN A 252 30.92 15.16 -26.19
C ASN A 252 30.58 13.94 -27.07
N LYS A 253 31.26 12.80 -26.84
CA LYS A 253 31.05 11.55 -27.56
C LYS A 253 30.40 10.50 -26.67
N PRO A 254 29.63 9.56 -27.25
CA PRO A 254 29.07 8.45 -26.46
C PRO A 254 30.18 7.64 -25.79
N VAL A 255 30.03 7.37 -24.51
CA VAL A 255 30.93 6.48 -23.76
C VAL A 255 30.76 5.06 -24.25
N VAL A 256 31.81 4.52 -24.89
CA VAL A 256 31.82 3.14 -25.39
C VAL A 256 32.11 2.19 -24.24
N LYS A 257 31.05 1.48 -23.78
CA LYS A 257 31.16 0.47 -22.71
C LYS A 257 31.64 -0.88 -23.28
N THR A 258 32.47 -1.56 -22.52
CA THR A 258 32.89 -2.93 -22.83
C THR A 258 31.74 -3.91 -22.65
N LYS A 259 31.79 -5.09 -23.30
CA LYS A 259 30.80 -6.16 -23.13
C LYS A 259 30.60 -6.58 -21.64
N LYS A 260 31.67 -6.53 -20.84
CA LYS A 260 31.65 -6.85 -19.41
C LYS A 260 30.89 -5.78 -18.62
N GLU A 261 31.12 -4.50 -18.92
CA GLU A 261 30.41 -3.37 -18.29
C GLU A 261 28.93 -3.38 -18.64
N ILE A 262 28.58 -3.60 -19.91
CA ILE A 262 27.18 -3.73 -20.36
C ILE A 262 26.47 -4.88 -19.59
N ARG A 263 27.13 -6.03 -19.45
CA ARG A 263 26.57 -7.16 -18.70
C ARG A 263 26.36 -6.84 -17.23
N ASN A 264 27.31 -6.17 -16.59
CA ASN A 264 27.22 -5.75 -15.20
C ASN A 264 26.11 -4.70 -14.99
N ASP A 265 25.99 -3.73 -15.89
CA ASP A 265 24.94 -2.71 -15.86
C ASP A 265 23.55 -3.35 -16.01
N ASN A 266 23.40 -4.30 -16.93
CA ASN A 266 22.13 -5.02 -17.11
C ASN A 266 21.78 -5.86 -15.88
N PHE A 267 22.75 -6.50 -15.25
CA PHE A 267 22.54 -7.25 -14.00
C PHE A 267 22.12 -6.32 -12.85
N ARG A 268 22.81 -5.18 -12.67
CA ARG A 268 22.45 -4.17 -11.66
C ARG A 268 21.07 -3.58 -11.90
N LYS A 269 20.71 -3.27 -13.15
CA LYS A 269 19.37 -2.81 -13.54
C LYS A 269 18.31 -3.87 -13.22
N GLY A 270 18.60 -5.13 -13.48
CA GLY A 270 17.71 -6.25 -13.13
C GLY A 270 17.46 -6.37 -11.62
N LEU A 271 18.55 -6.28 -10.83
CA LEU A 271 18.45 -6.27 -9.36
C LEU A 271 17.69 -5.05 -8.83
N ASP A 272 17.90 -3.86 -9.40
CA ASP A 272 17.16 -2.66 -9.02
C ASP A 272 15.67 -2.80 -9.31
N LYS A 273 15.31 -3.29 -10.52
CA LYS A 273 13.91 -3.56 -10.88
C LYS A 273 13.26 -4.55 -9.91
N PHE A 274 13.91 -5.69 -9.66
CA PHE A 274 13.42 -6.69 -8.70
C PHE A 274 13.29 -6.11 -7.27
N GLY A 275 14.33 -5.40 -6.80
CA GLY A 275 14.34 -4.80 -5.46
C GLY A 275 13.16 -3.86 -5.23
N ARG A 276 12.72 -3.09 -6.24
CA ARG A 276 11.59 -2.16 -6.12
C ARG A 276 10.25 -2.85 -5.82
N HIS A 277 10.15 -4.15 -6.03
CA HIS A 277 8.97 -4.93 -5.65
C HIS A 277 8.99 -5.38 -4.20
N ILE A 278 10.10 -5.26 -3.50
CA ILE A 278 10.30 -5.87 -2.19
C ILE A 278 10.07 -4.86 -1.07
N VAL A 279 9.30 -5.30 -0.08
CA VAL A 279 9.25 -4.67 1.25
C VAL A 279 9.58 -5.73 2.28
N ILE A 280 10.54 -5.44 3.14
CA ILE A 280 10.95 -6.32 4.24
C ILE A 280 10.55 -5.65 5.54
N GLY A 281 9.87 -6.40 6.41
CA GLY A 281 9.47 -5.93 7.74
C GLY A 281 9.79 -6.95 8.83
N THR A 282 9.96 -6.45 10.03
CA THR A 282 10.14 -7.26 11.24
C THR A 282 9.33 -6.68 12.39
N GLU A 283 8.57 -7.54 13.07
CA GLU A 283 7.97 -7.21 14.36
C GLU A 283 8.78 -7.93 15.47
N ILE A 284 9.23 -7.16 16.46
CA ILE A 284 9.90 -7.63 17.67
C ILE A 284 8.83 -7.64 18.78
N ILE A 285 8.33 -8.82 19.13
CA ILE A 285 7.24 -9.01 20.10
C ILE A 285 7.86 -9.26 21.47
N LEU A 286 8.21 -8.17 22.17
CA LEU A 286 8.91 -8.23 23.46
C LEU A 286 8.00 -8.83 24.55
N THR A 287 6.74 -8.43 24.56
CA THR A 287 5.72 -8.97 25.47
C THR A 287 4.39 -9.11 24.75
N LYS A 288 3.37 -9.68 25.41
CA LYS A 288 1.99 -9.69 24.89
C LYS A 288 1.40 -8.28 24.74
N ASN A 289 1.96 -7.30 25.44
CA ASN A 289 1.45 -5.94 25.48
C ASN A 289 2.32 -4.92 24.76
N PHE A 290 3.55 -5.28 24.38
CA PHE A 290 4.48 -4.34 23.75
C PHE A 290 5.27 -5.00 22.63
N ASN A 291 5.27 -4.34 21.48
CA ASN A 291 6.04 -4.74 20.30
C ASN A 291 6.66 -3.53 19.59
N ILE A 292 7.78 -3.77 18.92
CA ILE A 292 8.49 -2.80 18.09
C ILE A 292 8.46 -3.31 16.65
N ARG A 293 8.40 -2.41 15.69
CA ARG A 293 8.31 -2.69 14.26
C ARG A 293 9.33 -1.90 13.50
N ILE A 294 9.96 -2.53 12.53
CA ILE A 294 10.92 -1.91 11.63
C ILE A 294 10.70 -2.51 10.25
N ALA A 295 10.71 -1.67 9.22
CA ALA A 295 10.60 -2.13 7.85
C ALA A 295 11.36 -1.22 6.88
N TYR A 296 11.66 -1.78 5.71
CA TYR A 296 12.24 -1.05 4.60
C TYR A 296 11.51 -1.36 3.30
N ASN A 297 11.02 -0.31 2.63
CA ASN A 297 10.38 -0.35 1.32
C ASN A 297 11.39 0.11 0.27
N PHE A 298 11.91 -0.84 -0.51
CA PHE A 298 12.95 -0.56 -1.49
C PHE A 298 12.47 0.38 -2.62
N LYS A 299 11.19 0.29 -3.00
CA LYS A 299 10.61 1.18 -4.00
C LYS A 299 10.65 2.63 -3.53
N THR A 300 10.08 2.91 -2.35
CA THR A 300 10.08 4.25 -1.76
C THR A 300 11.51 4.76 -1.55
N GLY A 301 12.41 3.88 -1.10
CA GLY A 301 13.83 4.21 -0.94
C GLY A 301 14.50 4.67 -2.22
N LYS A 302 14.13 4.08 -3.36
CA LYS A 302 14.70 4.42 -4.67
C LYS A 302 14.01 5.60 -5.36
N GLU A 303 12.67 5.67 -5.29
CA GLU A 303 11.90 6.75 -5.94
C GLU A 303 12.11 8.11 -5.27
N MET A 304 12.36 8.11 -3.95
CA MET A 304 12.52 9.34 -3.16
C MET A 304 13.98 9.65 -2.80
N ALA A 305 14.93 8.91 -3.36
CA ALA A 305 16.36 9.20 -3.21
C ALA A 305 16.75 10.40 -4.08
N LEU A 306 17.48 11.33 -3.50
CA LEU A 306 18.14 12.41 -4.25
C LEU A 306 19.54 11.93 -4.69
N PRO A 307 20.00 12.25 -5.93
CA PRO A 307 21.31 11.80 -6.44
C PRO A 307 22.47 12.17 -5.52
N ASP A 308 22.42 13.37 -4.93
CA ASP A 308 23.55 13.95 -4.17
C ASP A 308 23.40 13.86 -2.66
N LYS A 309 22.29 13.30 -2.14
CA LYS A 309 22.04 13.24 -0.69
C LYS A 309 21.58 11.85 -0.26
N LYS A 310 22.32 11.26 0.69
CA LYS A 310 21.86 10.03 1.35
C LYS A 310 20.59 10.32 2.13
N SER A 311 19.52 9.62 1.81
CA SER A 311 18.24 9.69 2.52
C SER A 311 17.88 8.31 3.05
N ALA A 312 17.31 8.27 4.25
CA ALA A 312 16.70 7.05 4.79
C ALA A 312 15.25 6.84 4.29
N SER A 313 14.90 7.38 3.12
CA SER A 313 13.60 7.16 2.49
C SER A 313 13.29 5.68 2.35
N GLY A 314 12.06 5.30 2.58
CA GLY A 314 11.63 3.90 2.61
C GLY A 314 11.79 3.21 3.97
N LEU A 315 12.49 3.81 4.94
CA LEU A 315 12.55 3.31 6.30
C LEU A 315 11.24 3.63 7.03
N SER A 316 10.69 2.63 7.71
CA SER A 316 9.53 2.76 8.59
C SER A 316 9.84 2.12 9.93
N VAL A 317 9.39 2.76 11.01
CA VAL A 317 9.52 2.25 12.38
C VAL A 317 8.24 2.51 13.15
N GLY A 318 8.02 1.77 14.22
CA GLY A 318 6.87 2.01 15.07
C GLY A 318 6.80 1.06 16.26
N PHE A 319 5.77 1.25 17.05
CA PHE A 319 5.51 0.37 18.18
C PHE A 319 4.01 0.17 18.40
N GLY A 320 3.68 -0.89 19.10
CA GLY A 320 2.34 -1.18 19.58
C GLY A 320 2.36 -1.42 21.07
N LEU A 321 1.41 -0.82 21.77
CA LEU A 321 1.27 -0.88 23.23
C LEU A 321 -0.17 -1.19 23.61
N LYS A 322 -0.39 -2.25 24.37
CA LYS A 322 -1.68 -2.59 24.96
C LYS A 322 -1.76 -2.04 26.36
N ILE A 323 -2.67 -1.10 26.58
CA ILE A 323 -2.96 -0.52 27.90
C ILE A 323 -4.42 -0.82 28.23
N TYR A 324 -4.64 -1.65 29.24
CA TYR A 324 -5.96 -2.06 29.72
C TYR A 324 -6.83 -2.61 28.57
N LYS A 325 -7.83 -1.86 28.11
CA LYS A 325 -8.79 -2.25 27.04
C LYS A 325 -8.42 -1.71 25.66
N PHE A 326 -7.35 -0.93 25.56
CA PHE A 326 -6.96 -0.25 24.34
C PHE A 326 -5.61 -0.75 23.82
N HIS A 327 -5.52 -0.88 22.49
CA HIS A 327 -4.28 -1.07 21.77
C HIS A 327 -3.91 0.24 21.09
N LEU A 328 -2.81 0.84 21.51
CA LEU A 328 -2.25 2.04 20.92
C LEU A 328 -1.15 1.62 19.95
N ASN A 329 -1.18 2.15 18.76
CA ASN A 329 -0.17 1.91 17.75
C ASN A 329 0.37 3.24 17.24
N TYR A 330 1.67 3.29 17.06
CA TYR A 330 2.36 4.40 16.43
C TYR A 330 3.21 3.88 15.26
N GLY A 331 3.17 4.60 14.15
CA GLY A 331 3.99 4.35 12.97
C GLY A 331 4.64 5.64 12.48
N PHE A 332 5.91 5.56 12.20
CA PHE A 332 6.68 6.61 11.53
C PHE A 332 7.17 6.05 10.20
N SER A 333 6.93 6.79 9.11
CA SER A 333 7.40 6.42 7.78
C SER A 333 8.10 7.61 7.14
N LYS A 334 9.32 7.37 6.67
CA LYS A 334 10.10 8.37 5.95
C LYS A 334 9.89 8.19 4.45
N TYR A 335 9.08 9.08 3.86
CA TYR A 335 8.77 9.03 2.42
C TYR A 335 9.83 9.77 1.59
N ALA A 336 10.29 10.94 2.02
CA ALA A 336 11.26 11.75 1.31
C ALA A 336 12.27 12.37 2.28
N LEU A 337 13.23 13.14 1.77
CA LEU A 337 14.23 13.82 2.62
C LEU A 337 13.56 14.73 3.67
N THR A 338 12.54 15.48 3.27
CA THR A 338 11.77 16.42 4.12
C THR A 338 10.37 15.92 4.44
N GLY A 339 9.94 14.78 3.84
CA GLY A 339 8.59 14.24 3.97
C GLY A 339 8.50 13.06 4.94
N ASN A 340 7.90 13.30 6.11
CA ASN A 340 7.64 12.27 7.11
C ASN A 340 6.13 12.11 7.31
N ALA A 341 5.70 10.91 7.64
CA ALA A 341 4.33 10.64 8.09
C ALA A 341 4.35 10.07 9.51
N HIS A 342 3.52 10.62 10.35
CA HIS A 342 3.26 10.15 11.71
C HIS A 342 1.85 9.57 11.76
N THR A 343 1.77 8.29 12.05
CA THR A 343 0.50 7.57 12.11
C THR A 343 0.20 7.14 13.54
N PHE A 344 -0.97 7.48 14.01
CA PHE A 344 -1.49 7.09 15.31
C PHE A 344 -2.70 6.17 15.12
N GLY A 345 -2.76 5.09 15.87
CA GLY A 345 -3.87 4.14 15.82
C GLY A 345 -4.32 3.76 17.22
N ILE A 346 -5.63 3.70 17.41
CA ILE A 346 -6.26 3.18 18.61
C ILE A 346 -7.24 2.07 18.22
N THR A 347 -7.17 0.93 18.91
CA THR A 347 -8.08 -0.19 18.71
C THR A 347 -8.63 -0.64 20.05
N THR A 348 -9.91 -0.97 20.09
CA THR A 348 -10.57 -1.55 21.27
C THR A 348 -11.54 -2.65 20.85
N ASN A 349 -12.00 -3.46 21.82
CA ASN A 349 -13.02 -4.47 21.60
C ASN A 349 -14.22 -4.21 22.51
N PHE A 350 -15.42 -4.12 21.97
CA PHE A 350 -16.64 -3.87 22.72
C PHE A 350 -16.95 -4.94 23.78
N ASN A 351 -16.46 -6.18 23.59
CA ASN A 351 -16.59 -7.22 24.61
C ASN A 351 -15.94 -6.84 25.95
N TYR A 352 -14.94 -5.95 25.94
CA TYR A 352 -14.30 -5.48 27.17
C TYR A 352 -15.21 -4.57 28.04
N PHE A 353 -16.28 -4.02 27.45
CA PHE A 353 -17.22 -3.09 28.08
C PHE A 353 -18.57 -3.72 28.36
N SER A 354 -18.88 -4.88 27.76
CA SER A 354 -20.06 -5.66 28.13
C SER A 354 -19.89 -6.20 29.56
N LYS A 355 -20.77 -5.82 30.47
CA LYS A 355 -20.89 -6.51 31.76
C LYS A 355 -21.22 -7.97 31.46
N LYS A 356 -20.48 -8.89 32.10
CA LYS A 356 -20.90 -10.30 32.21
C LYS A 356 -22.18 -10.42 32.99
#